data_df11f832a35317fb0d6a95b02e898e3e
#
_entry.id   df11f832a35317fb0d6a95b02e898e3e
#
_cell.length_a   1.000
_cell.length_b   1.000
_cell.length_c   1.000
_cell.angle_alpha   90.00
_cell.angle_beta   90.00
_cell.angle_gamma   90.00
#
_symmetry.space_group_name_H-M   'P 1'
#
loop_
_entity.id
_entity.type
_entity.pdbx_description
1 polymer ?
#
loop_
_entity_poly.entity_id
_entity_poly.type
_entity_poly.pdbx_seq_one_letter_code
_entity_poly.pdbx_strand_id
1 'polypeptide(L)'
;MTPFTRMLDSLTRQRGVRASLIVSENDGLVVDSSLRFGQDGDRVAALAASMYRKARLSARSAQLGAVAFLQLDAERGRVCAVGGRSDLVIVVVADPAANVGLIRVELLKALESLE
;
A
#
# COMPACT_ATOMS: atom_id res chain seq x y z
N MET A 1 8.33 -17.80 -4.47
CA MET A 1 7.98 -17.21 -3.16
C MET A 1 9.04 -16.19 -2.76
N THR A 2 8.63 -14.99 -2.42
CA THR A 2 9.53 -13.92 -1.97
C THR A 2 9.52 -13.87 -0.43
N PRO A 3 10.46 -13.14 0.19
CA PRO A 3 10.39 -12.93 1.65
C PRO A 3 9.15 -12.16 2.10
N PHE A 4 8.43 -11.54 1.17
CA PHE A 4 7.23 -10.75 1.49
C PHE A 4 5.92 -11.52 1.44
N THR A 5 5.93 -12.75 0.93
CA THR A 5 4.71 -13.52 0.68
C THR A 5 3.84 -13.66 1.94
N ARG A 6 4.45 -14.06 3.05
CA ARG A 6 3.71 -14.29 4.30
C ARG A 6 3.08 -13.00 4.82
N MET A 7 3.84 -11.90 4.75
CA MET A 7 3.35 -10.59 5.17
C MET A 7 2.16 -10.14 4.34
N LEU A 8 2.25 -10.27 3.02
CA LEU A 8 1.17 -9.88 2.11
C LEU A 8 -0.06 -10.74 2.29
N ASP A 9 0.11 -12.05 2.47
CA ASP A 9 -1.01 -12.95 2.72
C ASP A 9 -1.71 -12.59 4.02
N SER A 10 -0.96 -12.23 5.05
CA SER A 10 -1.52 -11.78 6.31
C SER A 10 -2.37 -10.52 6.15
N LEU A 11 -1.89 -9.56 5.37
CA LEU A 11 -2.66 -8.34 5.08
C LEU A 11 -3.94 -8.67 4.30
N THR A 12 -3.86 -9.52 3.28
CA THR A 12 -5.02 -9.86 2.45
C THR A 12 -6.07 -10.65 3.21
N ARG A 13 -5.68 -11.35 4.28
CA ARG A 13 -6.64 -12.06 5.14
C ARG A 13 -7.46 -11.13 6.03
N GLN A 14 -7.06 -9.86 6.18
CA GLN A 14 -7.85 -8.90 6.93
C GLN A 14 -9.20 -8.70 6.25
N ARG A 15 -10.25 -8.57 7.07
CA ARG A 15 -11.61 -8.43 6.56
C ARG A 15 -11.74 -7.17 5.70
N GLY A 16 -12.26 -7.34 4.49
CA GLY A 16 -12.48 -6.24 3.56
C GLY A 16 -11.28 -5.91 2.68
N VAL A 17 -10.14 -6.54 2.87
CA VAL A 17 -8.97 -6.32 2.01
C VAL A 17 -9.12 -7.13 0.73
N ARG A 18 -8.98 -6.45 -0.41
CA ARG A 18 -9.06 -7.05 -1.75
C ARG A 18 -7.70 -7.44 -2.30
N ALA A 19 -6.67 -6.67 -1.96
CA ALA A 19 -5.33 -6.87 -2.50
C ALA A 19 -4.31 -6.23 -1.58
N SER A 20 -3.13 -6.85 -1.53
CA SER A 20 -1.96 -6.30 -0.85
C SER A 20 -0.77 -6.46 -1.79
N LEU A 21 0.01 -5.39 -1.94
CA LEU A 21 1.11 -5.37 -2.91
C LEU A 21 2.33 -4.69 -2.30
N ILE A 22 3.50 -5.10 -2.78
CA ILE A 22 4.71 -4.32 -2.64
C ILE A 22 5.07 -3.82 -4.03
N VAL A 23 5.23 -2.51 -4.16
CA VAL A 23 5.52 -1.88 -5.45
C VAL A 23 6.78 -1.04 -5.34
N SER A 24 7.47 -0.88 -6.48
CA SER A 24 8.59 0.04 -6.59
C SER A 24 8.03 1.43 -6.90
N GLU A 25 8.34 2.41 -6.07
CA GLU A 25 7.86 3.77 -6.28
C GLU A 25 8.38 4.37 -7.58
N ASN A 26 9.64 4.09 -7.93
CA ASN A 26 10.29 4.72 -9.09
C ASN A 26 9.66 4.32 -10.42
N ASP A 27 9.38 3.04 -10.60
CA ASP A 27 8.89 2.54 -11.90
C ASP A 27 7.47 1.99 -11.87
N GLY A 28 6.85 1.92 -10.69
CA GLY A 28 5.47 1.46 -10.54
C GLY A 28 5.28 -0.04 -10.77
N LEU A 29 6.37 -0.82 -10.71
CA LEU A 29 6.29 -2.26 -10.96
C LEU A 29 5.99 -3.02 -9.66
N VAL A 30 5.23 -4.10 -9.81
CA VAL A 30 4.93 -5.01 -8.71
C VAL A 30 6.18 -5.81 -8.36
N VAL A 31 6.58 -5.75 -7.09
CA VAL A 31 7.64 -6.61 -6.55
C VAL A 31 7.04 -7.93 -6.06
N ASP A 32 5.91 -7.85 -5.37
CA ASP A 32 5.15 -9.02 -4.92
C ASP A 32 3.71 -8.61 -4.66
N SER A 33 2.81 -9.58 -4.67
CA SER A 33 1.40 -9.29 -4.46
C SER A 33 0.66 -10.48 -3.86
N SER A 34 -0.44 -10.17 -3.16
CA SER A 34 -1.43 -11.15 -2.71
C SER A 34 -2.78 -10.57 -3.12
N LEU A 35 -3.41 -11.18 -4.12
CA LEU A 35 -4.61 -10.64 -4.77
C LEU A 35 -5.78 -11.58 -4.59
N ARG A 36 -6.93 -11.04 -4.24
CA ARG A 36 -8.18 -11.79 -4.33
C ARG A 36 -8.61 -11.86 -5.79
N PHE A 37 -9.45 -12.81 -6.10
CA PHE A 37 -9.94 -13.05 -7.47
C PHE A 37 -10.50 -11.76 -8.10
N GLY A 38 -10.13 -11.52 -9.35
CA GLY A 38 -10.64 -10.39 -10.11
C GLY A 38 -9.87 -9.08 -9.97
N GLN A 39 -8.80 -9.05 -9.19
CA GLN A 39 -7.99 -7.84 -8.98
C GLN A 39 -6.89 -7.72 -10.03
N ASP A 40 -6.67 -6.48 -10.51
CA ASP A 40 -5.59 -6.15 -11.45
C ASP A 40 -4.44 -5.51 -10.68
N GLY A 41 -3.46 -6.33 -10.31
CA GLY A 41 -2.33 -5.87 -9.49
C GLY A 41 -1.43 -4.87 -10.18
N ASP A 42 -1.17 -5.04 -11.48
CA ASP A 42 -0.27 -4.14 -12.22
C ASP A 42 -0.86 -2.73 -12.33
N ARG A 43 -2.16 -2.63 -12.59
CA ARG A 43 -2.85 -1.35 -12.67
C ARG A 43 -2.84 -0.64 -11.32
N VAL A 44 -3.16 -1.36 -10.26
CA VAL A 44 -3.17 -0.81 -8.89
C VAL A 44 -1.77 -0.34 -8.51
N ALA A 45 -0.75 -1.13 -8.82
CA ALA A 45 0.64 -0.80 -8.50
C ALA A 45 1.07 0.51 -9.15
N ALA A 46 0.79 0.67 -10.44
CA ALA A 46 1.17 1.89 -11.17
C ALA A 46 0.49 3.13 -10.59
N LEU A 47 -0.81 3.02 -10.31
CA LEU A 47 -1.60 4.11 -9.73
C LEU A 47 -1.12 4.47 -8.33
N ALA A 48 -0.90 3.46 -7.49
CA ALA A 48 -0.47 3.68 -6.11
C ALA A 48 0.93 4.29 -6.02
N ALA A 49 1.86 3.83 -6.87
CA ALA A 49 3.21 4.39 -6.92
C ALA A 49 3.19 5.87 -7.32
N SER A 50 2.40 6.22 -8.33
CA SER A 50 2.24 7.61 -8.77
C SER A 50 1.64 8.48 -7.68
N MET A 51 0.57 8.00 -7.04
CA MET A 51 -0.12 8.71 -5.97
C MET A 51 0.79 8.94 -4.76
N TYR A 52 1.52 7.89 -4.36
CA TYR A 52 2.45 7.98 -3.23
C TYR A 52 3.57 8.98 -3.49
N ARG A 53 4.14 8.96 -4.71
CA ARG A 53 5.19 9.91 -5.10
C ARG A 53 4.69 11.34 -5.03
N LYS A 54 3.51 11.62 -5.57
CA LYS A 54 2.91 12.95 -5.53
C LYS A 54 2.64 13.42 -4.10
N ALA A 55 2.14 12.53 -3.26
CA ALA A 55 1.90 12.83 -1.85
C ALA A 55 3.21 13.17 -1.13
N ARG A 56 4.25 12.38 -1.36
CA ARG A 56 5.57 12.57 -0.75
C ARG A 56 6.19 13.92 -1.16
N LEU A 57 6.13 14.24 -2.44
CA LEU A 57 6.66 15.51 -2.96
C LEU A 57 5.84 16.69 -2.45
N SER A 58 4.53 16.56 -2.40
CA SER A 58 3.64 17.61 -1.88
C SER A 58 3.89 17.88 -0.40
N ALA A 59 4.04 16.83 0.40
CA ALA A 59 4.30 16.96 1.83
C ALA A 59 5.64 17.67 2.07
N ARG A 60 6.65 17.33 1.27
CA ARG A 60 7.97 18.00 1.34
C ARG A 60 7.84 19.46 0.97
N SER A 61 7.15 19.79 -0.12
CA SER A 61 6.97 21.18 -0.59
C SER A 61 6.20 22.03 0.43
N ALA A 62 5.27 21.41 1.15
CA ALA A 62 4.49 22.09 2.18
C ALA A 62 5.20 22.11 3.54
N GLN A 63 6.43 21.60 3.61
CA GLN A 63 7.23 21.52 4.85
C GLN A 63 6.57 20.67 5.94
N LEU A 64 5.83 19.64 5.53
CA LEU A 64 5.17 18.72 6.45
C LEU A 64 6.04 17.51 6.81
N GLY A 65 7.15 17.31 6.09
CA GLY A 65 8.05 16.21 6.34
C GLY A 65 7.66 14.93 5.58
N ALA A 66 8.11 13.79 6.09
CA ALA A 66 7.87 12.50 5.46
C ALA A 66 6.40 12.08 5.59
N VAL A 67 5.89 11.37 4.58
CA VAL A 67 4.55 10.81 4.61
C VAL A 67 4.58 9.55 5.48
N ALA A 68 3.82 9.55 6.56
CA ALA A 68 3.73 8.42 7.47
C ALA A 68 2.69 7.39 7.01
N PHE A 69 1.62 7.86 6.39
CA PHE A 69 0.53 7.01 5.97
C PHE A 69 -0.30 7.74 4.92
N LEU A 70 -0.58 7.07 3.80
CA LEU A 70 -1.42 7.64 2.74
C LEU A 70 -2.72 6.86 2.67
N GLN A 71 -3.84 7.58 2.66
CA GLN A 71 -5.16 6.99 2.56
C GLN A 71 -5.97 7.73 1.49
N LEU A 72 -6.53 6.98 0.57
CA LEU A 72 -7.48 7.50 -0.41
C LEU A 72 -8.80 6.78 -0.20
N ASP A 73 -9.85 7.52 0.09
CA ASP A 73 -11.19 6.98 0.19
C ASP A 73 -11.97 7.35 -1.06
N ALA A 74 -12.46 6.33 -1.75
CA ALA A 74 -13.30 6.49 -2.92
C ALA A 74 -14.63 5.79 -2.69
N GLU A 75 -15.58 6.08 -3.56
CA GLU A 75 -16.94 5.54 -3.43
C GLU A 75 -16.97 4.02 -3.35
N ARG A 76 -16.11 3.34 -4.12
CA ARG A 76 -16.16 1.88 -4.25
C ARG A 76 -14.95 1.17 -3.65
N GLY A 77 -14.11 1.88 -2.96
CA GLY A 77 -12.92 1.26 -2.35
C GLY A 77 -12.00 2.26 -1.73
N ARG A 78 -10.98 1.72 -1.05
CA ARG A 78 -9.95 2.48 -0.38
C ARG A 78 -8.58 1.99 -0.80
N VAL A 79 -7.63 2.92 -0.83
CA VAL A 79 -6.22 2.58 -0.99
C VAL A 79 -5.47 3.13 0.19
N CYS A 80 -4.68 2.28 0.84
CA CYS A 80 -3.79 2.67 1.92
C CYS A 80 -2.37 2.31 1.52
N ALA A 81 -1.42 3.20 1.79
CA ALA A 81 -0.05 2.97 1.39
C ALA A 81 0.92 3.53 2.43
N VAL A 82 2.01 2.79 2.63
CA VAL A 82 3.12 3.23 3.49
C VAL A 82 4.42 2.96 2.76
N GLY A 83 5.36 3.86 2.90
CA GLY A 83 6.70 3.71 2.32
C GLY A 83 7.76 3.90 3.38
N GLY A 84 8.88 3.21 3.23
CA GLY A 84 9.99 3.28 4.13
C GLY A 84 11.18 4.00 3.52
N ARG A 85 12.37 3.62 3.97
CA ARG A 85 13.63 4.20 3.49
C ARG A 85 14.02 3.72 2.11
N SER A 86 13.56 2.53 1.74
CA SER A 86 13.83 1.97 0.43
C SER A 86 12.83 2.52 -0.60
N ASP A 87 13.00 2.11 -1.85
CA ASP A 87 12.08 2.46 -2.93
C ASP A 87 10.75 1.69 -2.86
N LEU A 88 10.59 0.84 -1.86
CA LEU A 88 9.42 -0.03 -1.76
C LEU A 88 8.27 0.63 -1.01
N VAL A 89 7.07 0.46 -1.55
CA VAL A 89 5.82 0.94 -0.95
C VAL A 89 4.90 -0.26 -0.77
N ILE A 90 4.32 -0.37 0.43
CA ILE A 90 3.31 -1.39 0.69
C ILE A 90 1.94 -0.78 0.47
N VAL A 91 1.12 -1.44 -0.35
CA VAL A 91 -0.19 -0.93 -0.76
C VAL A 91 -1.26 -1.95 -0.39
N VAL A 92 -2.35 -1.46 0.17
CA VAL A 92 -3.56 -2.27 0.45
C VAL A 92 -4.74 -1.63 -0.26
N VAL A 93 -5.49 -2.44 -0.98
CA VAL A 93 -6.78 -2.04 -1.56
C VAL A 93 -7.87 -2.74 -0.78
N ALA A 94 -8.85 -2.00 -0.32
CA ALA A 94 -9.89 -2.52 0.57
C ALA A 94 -11.27 -2.00 0.21
N ASP A 95 -12.29 -2.65 0.74
CA ASP A 95 -13.68 -2.22 0.62
C ASP A 95 -13.92 -0.91 1.37
N PRO A 96 -14.92 -0.12 0.96
CA PRO A 96 -15.23 1.13 1.68
C PRO A 96 -15.55 0.94 3.16
N ALA A 97 -16.10 -0.21 3.52
CA ALA A 97 -16.48 -0.52 4.90
C ALA A 97 -15.36 -1.17 5.72
N ALA A 98 -14.19 -1.39 5.13
CA ALA A 98 -13.07 -2.02 5.84
C ALA A 98 -12.58 -1.14 7.00
N ASN A 99 -12.08 -1.77 8.06
CA ASN A 99 -11.56 -1.07 9.22
C ASN A 99 -10.18 -0.50 8.93
N VAL A 100 -10.13 0.80 8.61
CA VAL A 100 -8.88 1.49 8.25
C VAL A 100 -7.91 1.54 9.42
N GLY A 101 -8.41 1.70 10.64
CA GLY A 101 -7.54 1.71 11.81
C GLY A 101 -6.75 0.43 11.97
N LEU A 102 -7.41 -0.70 11.78
CA LEU A 102 -6.76 -2.01 11.85
C LEU A 102 -5.79 -2.22 10.70
N ILE A 103 -6.19 -1.82 9.49
CA ILE A 103 -5.33 -1.89 8.30
C ILE A 103 -4.07 -1.05 8.52
N ARG A 104 -4.21 0.15 9.07
CA ARG A 104 -3.08 1.04 9.37
C ARG A 104 -2.09 0.37 10.32
N VAL A 105 -2.58 -0.23 11.40
CA VAL A 105 -1.72 -0.93 12.37
C VAL A 105 -0.94 -2.04 11.68
N GLU A 106 -1.61 -2.85 10.87
CA GLU A 106 -0.97 -3.97 10.17
C GLU A 106 0.02 -3.50 9.11
N LEU A 107 -0.28 -2.42 8.40
CA LEU A 107 0.65 -1.84 7.43
C LEU A 107 1.92 -1.31 8.09
N LEU A 108 1.78 -0.63 9.22
CA LEU A 108 2.95 -0.09 9.93
C LEU A 108 3.82 -1.20 10.50
N LYS A 109 3.23 -2.30 10.97
CA LYS A 109 3.98 -3.48 11.38
C LYS A 109 4.73 -4.10 10.20
N ALA A 110 4.06 -4.22 9.05
CA ALA A 110 4.66 -4.76 7.85
C ALA A 110 5.84 -3.90 7.38
N LEU A 111 5.72 -2.59 7.51
CA LEU A 111 6.79 -1.66 7.14
C LEU A 111 8.05 -1.91 7.96
N GLU A 112 7.91 -2.20 9.25
CA GLU A 112 9.04 -2.53 10.11
C GLU A 112 9.81 -3.75 9.59
N SER A 113 9.12 -4.70 8.96
CA SER A 113 9.75 -5.89 8.38
C SER A 113 10.55 -5.58 7.12
N LEU A 114 10.30 -4.45 6.46
CA LEU A 114 11.02 -4.04 5.26
C LEU A 114 12.27 -3.23 5.57
N GLU A 115 12.39 -2.70 6.78
CA GLU A 115 13.47 -1.79 7.17
C GLU A 115 14.60 -2.46 7.92
#